data_8082ec8a3d91c769db321fac59807fce
#
_entry.id   8082ec8a3d91c769db321fac59807fce
#
_cell.length_a   1.000
_cell.length_b   1.000
_cell.length_c   1.000
_cell.angle_alpha   90.00
_cell.angle_beta   90.00
_cell.angle_gamma   90.00
#
_symmetry.space_group_name_H-M   'P 1'
#
loop_
_entity.id
_entity.type
_entity.pdbx_description
1 polymer ?
#
loop_
_entity_poly.entity_id
_entity_poly.type
_entity_poly.pdbx_seq_one_letter_code
_entity_poly.pdbx_strand_id
1 'polypeptide(L)'
;MLGAVQAALLACGAAAPPTTWDLTVQTTGSSQDYVVDINAGTTPNININWGDGGAVENFTSTGQKAHTYTNAGTYTVKISGSFASGGNIRLGSNSSNRSRLKGTKAVCNIVGLSNFSSTFYGCTGLTSLPTD
;
A
#
# COMPACT_ATOMS: atom_id res chain seq x y z
N MET A 1 -15.38 -7.77 -3.60
CA MET A 1 -14.00 -7.23 -3.61
C MET A 1 -13.79 -6.23 -4.73
N LEU A 2 -14.13 -6.56 -5.98
CA LEU A 2 -13.94 -5.65 -7.12
C LEU A 2 -14.70 -4.32 -6.94
N GLY A 3 -15.96 -4.36 -6.51
CA GLY A 3 -16.74 -3.15 -6.26
C GLY A 3 -16.16 -2.25 -5.17
N ALA A 4 -15.59 -2.84 -4.12
CA ALA A 4 -14.95 -2.07 -3.06
C ALA A 4 -13.65 -1.40 -3.55
N VAL A 5 -12.89 -2.06 -4.43
CA VAL A 5 -11.70 -1.47 -5.05
C VAL A 5 -12.09 -0.30 -5.95
N GLN A 6 -13.17 -0.44 -6.74
CA GLN A 6 -13.69 0.66 -7.56
C GLN A 6 -14.17 1.83 -6.71
N ALA A 7 -14.83 1.57 -5.58
CA ALA A 7 -15.24 2.62 -4.65
C ALA A 7 -14.03 3.39 -4.11
N ALA A 8 -12.94 2.68 -3.76
CA ALA A 8 -11.71 3.32 -3.31
C ALA A 8 -11.10 4.23 -4.38
N LEU A 9 -11.13 3.81 -5.65
CA LEU A 9 -10.65 4.63 -6.77
C LEU A 9 -11.55 5.85 -7.01
N LEU A 10 -12.87 5.69 -6.95
CA LEU A 10 -13.81 6.79 -7.15
C LEU A 10 -13.68 7.85 -6.05
N ALA A 11 -13.44 7.44 -4.81
CA ALA A 11 -13.24 8.37 -3.70
C ALA A 11 -12.01 9.27 -3.91
N CYS A 12 -11.01 8.81 -4.64
CA CYS A 12 -9.85 9.61 -5.00
C CYS A 12 -10.20 10.82 -5.88
N GLY A 13 -11.28 10.76 -6.64
CA GLY A 13 -11.75 11.88 -7.46
C GLY A 13 -12.53 12.95 -6.71
N ALA A 14 -12.68 12.86 -5.40
CA ALA A 14 -13.36 13.88 -4.60
C ALA A 14 -12.63 15.22 -4.64
N ALA A 15 -13.30 16.30 -4.21
CA ALA A 15 -12.85 17.68 -4.38
C ALA A 15 -11.46 17.96 -3.83
N ALA A 16 -11.02 17.25 -2.81
CA ALA A 16 -9.69 17.40 -2.22
C ALA A 16 -9.02 16.01 -2.13
N PRO A 17 -8.54 15.45 -3.26
CA PRO A 17 -7.93 14.13 -3.25
C PRO A 17 -6.67 14.12 -2.39
N PRO A 18 -6.42 13.03 -1.62
CA PRO A 18 -5.19 12.90 -0.86
C PRO A 18 -3.98 12.82 -1.79
N THR A 19 -2.80 13.16 -1.27
CA THR A 19 -1.56 13.14 -2.05
C THR A 19 -0.88 11.77 -2.05
N THR A 20 -1.34 10.86 -1.20
CA THR A 20 -0.77 9.52 -1.05
C THR A 20 -1.86 8.49 -0.81
N TRP A 21 -1.55 7.24 -1.15
CA TRP A 21 -2.35 6.10 -0.73
C TRP A 21 -1.91 5.69 0.67
N ASP A 22 -2.77 5.93 1.65
CA ASP A 22 -2.45 5.71 3.06
C ASP A 22 -2.94 4.35 3.54
N LEU A 23 -2.03 3.60 4.15
CA LEU A 23 -2.30 2.29 4.75
C LEU A 23 -2.08 2.39 6.26
N THR A 24 -2.89 1.69 7.03
CA THR A 24 -2.68 1.53 8.47
C THR A 24 -2.06 0.16 8.73
N VAL A 25 -0.84 0.16 9.24
CA VAL A 25 -0.07 -1.06 9.54
C VAL A 25 0.19 -1.12 11.03
N GLN A 26 -0.01 -2.29 11.62
CA GLN A 26 0.23 -2.50 13.05
C GLN A 26 1.24 -3.62 13.27
N THR A 27 2.27 -3.33 14.07
CA THR A 27 3.19 -4.32 14.60
C THR A 27 2.91 -4.56 16.08
N THR A 28 3.15 -5.78 16.55
CA THR A 28 2.86 -6.20 17.92
C THR A 28 4.11 -6.46 18.75
N GLY A 29 5.27 -6.42 18.10
CA GLY A 29 6.56 -6.64 18.75
C GLY A 29 7.67 -5.86 18.05
N SER A 30 8.85 -5.92 18.60
CA SER A 30 10.03 -5.30 18.01
C SER A 30 10.50 -6.05 16.77
N SER A 31 11.17 -5.32 15.88
CA SER A 31 11.83 -5.88 14.68
C SER A 31 10.87 -6.69 13.78
N GLN A 32 9.67 -6.18 13.59
CA GLN A 32 8.68 -6.78 12.69
C GLN A 32 8.61 -6.03 11.37
N ASP A 33 8.49 -6.79 10.29
CA ASP A 33 8.48 -6.24 8.94
C ASP A 33 7.07 -5.99 8.43
N TYR A 34 6.96 -5.03 7.51
CA TYR A 34 5.85 -4.97 6.56
C TYR A 34 6.42 -4.94 5.14
N VAL A 35 5.72 -5.59 4.21
CA VAL A 35 6.15 -5.70 2.82
C VAL A 35 5.09 -5.09 1.91
N VAL A 36 5.53 -4.17 1.06
CA VAL A 36 4.78 -3.67 -0.09
C VAL A 36 5.39 -4.32 -1.33
N ASP A 37 4.61 -5.08 -2.06
CA ASP A 37 5.08 -5.76 -3.26
C ASP A 37 4.70 -4.95 -4.50
N ILE A 38 5.68 -4.33 -5.12
CA ILE A 38 5.54 -3.72 -6.44
C ILE A 38 5.57 -4.86 -7.45
N ASN A 39 4.41 -5.52 -7.62
CA ASN A 39 4.33 -6.83 -8.26
C ASN A 39 4.54 -6.77 -9.76
N ALA A 40 4.01 -5.74 -10.41
CA ALA A 40 4.10 -5.59 -11.86
C ALA A 40 4.00 -4.11 -12.25
N GLY A 41 4.33 -3.83 -13.49
CA GLY A 41 4.26 -2.51 -14.08
C GLY A 41 5.57 -2.14 -14.77
N THR A 42 5.45 -1.33 -15.82
CA THR A 42 6.61 -0.83 -16.53
C THR A 42 7.09 0.48 -15.90
N THR A 43 8.38 0.64 -15.83
CA THR A 43 9.05 1.84 -15.32
C THR A 43 8.45 2.32 -13.99
N PRO A 44 8.47 1.48 -12.93
CA PRO A 44 7.95 1.91 -11.65
C PRO A 44 8.81 3.05 -11.08
N ASN A 45 8.15 3.99 -10.43
CA ASN A 45 8.78 5.08 -9.68
C ASN A 45 7.91 5.32 -8.46
N ILE A 46 8.11 4.52 -7.42
CA ILE A 46 7.22 4.44 -6.27
C ILE A 46 7.93 4.95 -5.04
N ASN A 47 7.30 5.88 -4.35
CA ASN A 47 7.79 6.44 -3.09
C ASN A 47 6.99 5.84 -1.94
N ILE A 48 7.68 5.37 -0.92
CA ILE A 48 7.06 4.82 0.28
C ILE A 48 7.61 5.54 1.51
N ASN A 49 6.70 6.16 2.26
CA ASN A 49 6.97 6.63 3.61
C ASN A 49 6.41 5.59 4.57
N TRP A 50 7.27 4.94 5.32
CA TRP A 50 6.88 3.84 6.20
C TRP A 50 6.21 4.28 7.50
N GLY A 51 6.21 5.58 7.79
CA GLY A 51 5.42 6.15 8.89
C GLY A 51 6.09 6.09 10.27
N ASP A 52 7.35 5.71 10.34
CA ASP A 52 8.11 5.60 11.59
C ASP A 52 9.08 6.77 11.83
N GLY A 53 8.96 7.83 11.04
CA GLY A 53 9.84 9.00 11.12
C GLY A 53 11.08 8.91 10.26
N GLY A 54 11.30 7.80 9.57
CA GLY A 54 12.39 7.64 8.62
C GLY A 54 12.17 8.41 7.31
N ALA A 55 13.21 8.45 6.48
CA ALA A 55 13.13 9.09 5.18
C ALA A 55 12.21 8.31 4.23
N VAL A 56 11.60 9.04 3.30
CA VAL A 56 10.86 8.42 2.18
C VAL A 56 11.84 7.65 1.30
N GLU A 57 11.50 6.41 0.99
CA GLU A 57 12.29 5.57 0.10
C GLU A 57 11.68 5.57 -1.30
N ASN A 58 12.53 5.63 -2.32
CA ASN A 58 12.13 5.59 -3.72
C ASN A 58 12.56 4.25 -4.34
N PHE A 59 11.62 3.60 -5.01
CA PHE A 59 11.84 2.31 -5.67
C PHE A 59 11.54 2.43 -7.16
N THR A 60 12.51 2.04 -7.98
CA THR A 60 12.41 2.09 -9.45
C THR A 60 12.41 0.70 -10.09
N SER A 61 12.26 -0.36 -9.28
CA SER A 61 12.18 -1.74 -9.75
C SER A 61 10.99 -2.44 -9.13
N THR A 62 10.49 -3.48 -9.81
CA THR A 62 9.49 -4.39 -9.24
C THR A 62 10.09 -5.27 -8.14
N GLY A 63 9.25 -5.91 -7.37
CA GLY A 63 9.63 -6.83 -6.32
C GLY A 63 9.10 -6.45 -4.95
N GLN A 64 9.34 -7.29 -3.98
CA GLN A 64 8.92 -7.05 -2.60
C GLN A 64 9.85 -6.03 -1.94
N LYS A 65 9.25 -5.00 -1.35
CA LYS A 65 9.97 -3.95 -0.62
C LYS A 65 9.61 -4.09 0.85
N ALA A 66 10.57 -4.51 1.65
CA ALA A 66 10.39 -4.78 3.08
C ALA A 66 10.92 -3.62 3.92
N HIS A 67 10.22 -3.32 5.01
CA HIS A 67 10.69 -2.37 6.02
C HIS A 67 10.51 -2.97 7.40
N THR A 68 11.53 -2.85 8.24
CA THR A 68 11.53 -3.37 9.61
C THR A 68 11.23 -2.24 10.59
N TYR A 69 10.16 -2.40 11.37
CA TYR A 69 9.82 -1.47 12.44
C TYR A 69 10.53 -1.88 13.73
N THR A 70 11.25 -0.95 14.31
CA THR A 70 12.03 -1.21 15.54
C THR A 70 11.12 -1.49 16.72
N ASN A 71 10.00 -0.78 16.83
CA ASN A 71 9.08 -0.85 17.96
C ASN A 71 7.70 -1.32 17.53
N ALA A 72 7.00 -1.97 18.46
CA ALA A 72 5.58 -2.23 18.29
C ALA A 72 4.80 -0.92 18.19
N GLY A 73 3.81 -0.86 17.33
CA GLY A 73 2.99 0.33 17.17
C GLY A 73 2.08 0.28 15.96
N THR A 74 1.36 1.36 15.77
CA THR A 74 0.50 1.58 14.60
C THR A 74 1.12 2.68 13.74
N TYR A 75 1.34 2.37 12.48
CA TYR A 75 2.03 3.23 11.53
C TYR A 75 1.14 3.53 10.34
N THR A 76 1.24 4.75 9.81
CA THR A 76 0.61 5.11 8.54
C THR A 76 1.65 5.04 7.44
N VAL A 77 1.52 4.05 6.57
CA VAL A 77 2.37 3.89 5.39
C VAL A 77 1.76 4.70 4.26
N LYS A 78 2.53 5.55 3.62
CA LYS A 78 2.06 6.44 2.55
C LYS A 78 2.78 6.09 1.25
N ILE A 79 2.01 5.73 0.24
CA ILE A 79 2.52 5.31 -1.07
C ILE A 79 2.10 6.35 -2.12
N SER A 80 3.04 6.74 -2.97
CA SER A 80 2.78 7.63 -4.11
C SER A 80 3.71 7.28 -5.27
N GLY A 81 3.49 7.90 -6.41
CA GLY A 81 4.38 7.73 -7.54
C GLY A 81 3.66 7.32 -8.81
N SER A 82 4.33 6.54 -9.65
CA SER A 82 3.80 6.22 -10.98
C SER A 82 4.36 4.92 -11.55
N PHE A 83 3.61 4.39 -12.50
CA PHE A 83 4.07 3.40 -13.49
C PHE A 83 3.82 3.99 -14.87
N ALA A 84 4.62 3.61 -15.86
CA ALA A 84 4.30 3.94 -17.24
C ALA A 84 3.05 3.21 -17.72
N SER A 85 2.87 1.94 -17.32
CA SER A 85 1.67 1.17 -17.58
C SER A 85 1.61 -0.10 -16.74
N GLY A 86 0.41 -0.67 -16.59
CA GLY A 86 0.21 -2.00 -16.02
C GLY A 86 0.60 -2.15 -14.56
N GLY A 87 0.63 -1.08 -13.79
CA GLY A 87 1.02 -1.11 -12.38
C GLY A 87 0.13 -1.99 -11.53
N ASN A 88 0.76 -2.80 -10.68
CA ASN A 88 0.09 -3.63 -9.69
C ASN A 88 0.90 -3.64 -8.39
N ILE A 89 0.24 -3.30 -7.30
CA ILE A 89 0.82 -3.36 -5.96
C ILE A 89 0.02 -4.36 -5.13
N ARG A 90 0.71 -5.27 -4.46
CA ARG A 90 0.11 -6.26 -3.56
C ARG A 90 0.54 -5.98 -2.13
N LEU A 91 -0.41 -6.09 -1.21
CA LEU A 91 -0.22 -5.74 0.20
C LEU A 91 -0.19 -6.96 1.12
N GLY A 92 -0.51 -8.13 0.62
CA GLY A 92 -0.52 -9.39 1.37
C GLY A 92 0.34 -10.48 0.76
N SER A 93 1.31 -10.15 -0.10
CA SER A 93 2.12 -11.16 -0.76
C SER A 93 3.06 -11.90 0.18
N ASN A 94 3.47 -11.28 1.27
CA ASN A 94 4.30 -11.92 2.28
C ASN A 94 3.43 -12.49 3.41
N SER A 95 3.47 -13.81 3.59
CA SER A 95 2.60 -14.50 4.56
C SER A 95 2.87 -14.11 6.01
N SER A 96 4.10 -13.72 6.35
CA SER A 96 4.47 -13.40 7.72
C SER A 96 3.87 -12.07 8.21
N ASN A 97 3.45 -11.20 7.30
CA ASN A 97 2.95 -9.88 7.65
C ASN A 97 1.54 -9.57 7.13
N ARG A 98 0.83 -10.56 6.59
CA ARG A 98 -0.53 -10.38 6.05
C ARG A 98 -1.51 -9.77 7.05
N SER A 99 -1.37 -10.12 8.32
CA SER A 99 -2.27 -9.64 9.38
C SER A 99 -1.94 -8.22 9.85
N ARG A 100 -0.82 -7.66 9.43
CA ARG A 100 -0.36 -6.34 9.91
C ARG A 100 -1.05 -5.18 9.22
N LEU A 101 -1.58 -5.36 8.01
CA LEU A 101 -2.41 -4.35 7.37
C LEU A 101 -3.79 -4.32 8.03
N LYS A 102 -4.12 -3.21 8.67
CA LYS A 102 -5.38 -3.04 9.43
C LYS A 102 -6.41 -2.16 8.72
N GLY A 103 -5.96 -1.26 7.87
CA GLY A 103 -6.84 -0.36 7.14
C GLY A 103 -6.18 0.22 5.91
N THR A 104 -7.00 0.76 5.02
CA THR A 104 -6.55 1.48 3.84
C THR A 104 -7.49 2.63 3.55
N LYS A 105 -6.93 3.73 3.07
CA LYS A 105 -7.69 4.82 2.48
C LYS A 105 -7.93 4.57 0.99
N ALA A 106 -8.64 5.47 0.32
CA ALA A 106 -8.84 5.40 -1.11
C ALA A 106 -7.50 5.44 -1.86
N VAL A 107 -7.38 4.62 -2.89
CA VAL A 107 -6.19 4.58 -3.75
C VAL A 107 -6.12 5.85 -4.57
N CYS A 108 -5.02 6.57 -4.48
CA CYS A 108 -4.86 7.88 -5.09
C CYS A 108 -3.42 8.18 -5.42
N ASN A 109 -3.21 9.06 -6.40
CA ASN A 109 -1.89 9.59 -6.76
C ASN A 109 -0.83 8.54 -7.11
N ILE A 110 -1.27 7.43 -7.69
CA ILE A 110 -0.35 6.47 -8.29
C ILE A 110 -0.76 6.30 -9.74
N VAL A 111 -0.18 7.12 -10.61
CA VAL A 111 -0.46 7.11 -12.05
C VAL A 111 0.00 5.76 -12.62
N GLY A 112 -0.82 5.18 -13.50
CA GLY A 112 -0.50 3.90 -14.12
C GLY A 112 -0.77 2.68 -13.27
N LEU A 113 -1.25 2.84 -12.03
CA LEU A 113 -1.75 1.74 -11.22
C LEU A 113 -3.11 1.33 -11.77
N SER A 114 -3.16 0.23 -12.49
CA SER A 114 -4.34 -0.18 -13.27
C SER A 114 -4.77 -1.60 -13.02
N ASN A 115 -3.95 -2.40 -12.36
CA ASN A 115 -4.24 -3.80 -12.07
C ASN A 115 -4.32 -4.00 -10.56
N PHE A 116 -5.48 -4.41 -10.09
CA PHE A 116 -5.74 -4.66 -8.66
C PHE A 116 -5.83 -6.15 -8.34
N SER A 117 -5.36 -7.00 -9.25
CA SER A 117 -5.33 -8.45 -9.03
C SER A 117 -4.50 -8.79 -7.80
N SER A 118 -5.11 -9.46 -6.84
CA SER A 118 -4.49 -9.90 -5.59
C SER A 118 -3.92 -8.77 -4.72
N THR A 119 -4.33 -7.51 -4.93
CA THR A 119 -3.84 -6.37 -4.12
C THR A 119 -4.07 -6.62 -2.62
N PHE A 120 -5.24 -7.11 -2.24
CA PHE A 120 -5.59 -7.38 -0.85
C PHE A 120 -5.67 -8.88 -0.53
N TYR A 121 -5.19 -9.73 -1.42
CA TYR A 121 -5.21 -11.17 -1.18
C TYR A 121 -4.38 -11.52 0.07
N GLY A 122 -4.98 -12.29 0.95
CA GLY A 122 -4.30 -12.70 2.17
C GLY A 122 -4.21 -11.64 3.27
N CYS A 123 -4.76 -10.45 3.08
CA CYS A 123 -4.74 -9.37 4.09
C CYS A 123 -5.76 -9.68 5.20
N THR A 124 -5.44 -10.64 6.06
CA THR A 124 -6.35 -11.17 7.08
C THR A 124 -6.65 -10.18 8.20
N GLY A 125 -5.82 -9.16 8.37
CA GLY A 125 -6.05 -8.09 9.36
C GLY A 125 -6.94 -6.96 8.86
N LEU A 126 -7.22 -6.93 7.55
CA LEU A 126 -8.01 -5.87 6.92
C LEU A 126 -9.50 -6.21 7.06
N THR A 127 -10.24 -5.39 7.80
CA THR A 127 -11.64 -5.65 8.10
C THR A 127 -12.62 -4.90 7.20
N SER A 128 -12.15 -3.85 6.53
CA SER A 128 -12.98 -3.06 5.62
C SER A 128 -12.14 -2.35 4.57
N LEU A 129 -12.77 -2.00 3.47
CA LEU A 129 -12.21 -1.13 2.44
C LEU A 129 -12.95 0.20 2.47
N PRO A 130 -12.34 1.29 1.95
CA PRO A 130 -13.05 2.57 1.87
C PRO A 130 -14.32 2.42 1.05
N THR A 131 -15.37 3.08 1.47
CA THR A 131 -16.65 3.05 0.75
C THR A 131 -16.81 4.25 -0.19
N ASP A 132 -16.06 5.29 0.04
CA ASP A 132 -15.98 6.49 -0.83
C ASP A 132 -15.12 7.60 -0.20
#